data_794cd4fea77b9ab5869d4be9e3fe7fc8
#
_entry.id   794cd4fea77b9ab5869d4be9e3fe7fc8
#
_cell.length_a   1.000
_cell.length_b   1.000
_cell.length_c   1.000
_cell.angle_alpha   90.00
_cell.angle_beta   90.00
_cell.angle_gamma   90.00
#
_symmetry.space_group_name_H-M   'P 1'
#
loop_
_entity.id
_entity.type
_entity.pdbx_description
1 polymer ?
#
loop_
_entity_poly.entity_id
_entity_poly.type
_entity_poly.pdbx_seq_one_letter_code
_entity_poly.pdbx_strand_id
1 'polypeptide(L)'
;MTQAKLENPPSSDQRIIHSGLNWEQFKLIQAGFAESRRVRLFYSDNTIEIIMPGREHEFFKTIIGMLIELFCLETETEFYPLGSTTQEREGEVAVEPDESYCFGELKNRPDLAIEVVLTSGGPDKLHRYRSLEIPEVWFWREGTFHLYHLRGSDYEDIVRSEIPELIKLDLELFGRCVLMAQTSRLEAAKTLRNGFK
;
A
#
# COMPACT_ATOMS: atom_id res chain seq x y z
N MET A 1 -17.14 2.07 -35.23
CA MET A 1 -16.69 1.82 -33.83
C MET A 1 -15.29 2.40 -33.68
N THR A 2 -15.16 3.53 -33.03
CA THR A 2 -13.87 4.18 -32.81
C THR A 2 -13.18 3.44 -31.66
N GLN A 3 -12.11 2.70 -31.97
CA GLN A 3 -11.27 2.15 -30.92
C GLN A 3 -10.70 3.30 -30.10
N ALA A 4 -11.03 3.35 -28.82
CA ALA A 4 -10.38 4.25 -27.89
C ALA A 4 -8.89 3.94 -27.88
N LYS A 5 -8.06 4.92 -28.27
CA LYS A 5 -6.61 4.83 -28.23
C LYS A 5 -6.24 4.66 -26.76
N LEU A 6 -5.74 3.50 -26.38
CA LEU A 6 -5.17 3.27 -25.06
C LEU A 6 -3.94 4.19 -24.94
N GLU A 7 -4.14 5.35 -24.36
CA GLU A 7 -3.01 6.20 -23.99
C GLU A 7 -2.21 5.49 -22.88
N ASN A 8 -0.90 5.49 -23.04
CA ASN A 8 -0.02 4.97 -21.99
C ASN A 8 -0.27 5.80 -20.70
N PRO A 9 -0.37 5.15 -19.54
CA PRO A 9 -0.50 5.88 -18.28
C PRO A 9 0.65 6.87 -18.13
N PRO A 10 0.41 8.05 -17.50
CA PRO A 10 1.47 9.00 -17.23
C PRO A 10 2.60 8.33 -16.44
N SER A 11 3.83 8.82 -16.62
CA SER A 11 5.01 8.28 -15.92
C SER A 11 4.98 8.54 -14.41
N SER A 12 4.37 9.67 -14.02
CA SER A 12 4.23 10.12 -12.63
C SER A 12 2.79 10.06 -12.14
N ASP A 13 2.64 9.98 -10.83
CA ASP A 13 1.33 10.06 -10.17
C ASP A 13 0.66 11.40 -10.45
N GLN A 14 -0.67 11.35 -10.61
CA GLN A 14 -1.51 12.55 -10.59
C GLN A 14 -2.26 12.57 -9.26
N ARG A 15 -2.31 13.75 -8.63
CA ARG A 15 -2.92 13.93 -7.31
C ARG A 15 -3.83 15.14 -7.30
N ILE A 16 -5.03 14.96 -6.78
CA ILE A 16 -6.02 16.03 -6.56
C ILE A 16 -6.41 15.99 -5.10
N ILE A 17 -6.39 17.14 -4.43
CA ILE A 17 -6.86 17.29 -3.05
C ILE A 17 -7.95 18.35 -3.04
N HIS A 18 -9.07 18.06 -2.38
CA HIS A 18 -10.15 19.00 -2.21
C HIS A 18 -10.74 18.90 -0.79
N SER A 19 -10.79 20.02 -0.09
CA SER A 19 -11.32 20.12 1.27
C SER A 19 -12.73 20.68 1.30
N GLY A 20 -13.44 20.49 2.40
CA GLY A 20 -14.80 21.00 2.61
C GLY A 20 -15.89 20.04 2.12
N LEU A 21 -15.57 18.78 1.87
CA LEU A 21 -16.55 17.74 1.52
C LEU A 21 -16.96 16.96 2.77
N ASN A 22 -18.26 16.72 2.91
CA ASN A 22 -18.75 15.79 3.94
C ASN A 22 -18.69 14.33 3.45
N TRP A 23 -19.01 13.40 4.34
CA TRP A 23 -18.97 11.96 4.06
C TRP A 23 -19.90 11.55 2.91
N GLU A 24 -21.12 12.07 2.87
CA GLU A 24 -22.09 11.74 1.84
C GLU A 24 -21.61 12.18 0.44
N GLN A 25 -21.00 13.37 0.36
CA GLN A 25 -20.40 13.86 -0.88
C GLN A 25 -19.21 13.00 -1.30
N PHE A 26 -18.36 12.57 -0.35
CA PHE A 26 -17.29 11.62 -0.63
C PHE A 26 -17.86 10.31 -1.18
N LYS A 27 -18.89 9.73 -0.57
CA LYS A 27 -19.51 8.46 -1.03
C LYS A 27 -20.10 8.58 -2.45
N LEU A 28 -20.65 9.74 -2.83
CA LEU A 28 -21.10 9.99 -4.20
C LEU A 28 -19.93 10.00 -5.19
N ILE A 29 -18.81 10.63 -4.83
CA ILE A 29 -17.61 10.64 -5.65
C ILE A 29 -17.04 9.22 -5.76
N GLN A 30 -16.94 8.48 -4.67
CA GLN A 30 -16.47 7.10 -4.63
C GLN A 30 -17.32 6.21 -5.55
N ALA A 31 -18.65 6.33 -5.49
CA ALA A 31 -19.55 5.61 -6.38
C ALA A 31 -19.33 5.96 -7.86
N GLY A 32 -19.01 7.23 -8.15
CA GLY A 32 -18.69 7.68 -9.52
C GLY A 32 -17.40 7.05 -10.07
N PHE A 33 -16.47 6.65 -9.20
CA PHE A 33 -15.21 6.00 -9.58
C PHE A 33 -15.21 4.47 -9.44
N ALA A 34 -16.33 3.84 -9.06
CA ALA A 34 -16.42 2.39 -8.77
C ALA A 34 -15.85 1.48 -9.89
N GLU A 35 -16.02 1.90 -11.16
CA GLU A 35 -15.48 1.16 -12.32
C GLU A 35 -14.05 1.60 -12.72
N SER A 36 -13.47 2.55 -12.00
CA SER A 36 -12.17 3.16 -12.36
C SER A 36 -11.02 2.49 -11.62
N ARG A 37 -10.52 1.39 -12.17
CA ARG A 37 -9.45 0.56 -11.56
C ARG A 37 -8.12 1.29 -11.29
N ARG A 38 -7.93 2.50 -11.81
CA ARG A 38 -6.68 3.28 -11.69
C ARG A 38 -6.83 4.51 -10.80
N VAL A 39 -7.89 4.61 -10.04
CA VAL A 39 -8.12 5.73 -9.12
C VAL A 39 -8.09 5.19 -7.71
N ARG A 40 -7.35 5.85 -6.83
CA ARG A 40 -7.32 5.61 -5.40
C ARG A 40 -7.98 6.79 -4.71
N LEU A 41 -8.87 6.50 -3.78
CA LEU A 41 -9.63 7.50 -3.07
C LEU A 41 -9.33 7.44 -1.58
N PHE A 42 -9.04 8.59 -1.02
CA PHE A 42 -8.82 8.77 0.41
C PHE A 42 -9.73 9.87 0.92
N TYR A 43 -10.23 9.69 2.13
CA TYR A 43 -11.03 10.69 2.81
C TYR A 43 -10.66 10.75 4.28
N SER A 44 -10.44 11.94 4.79
CA SER A 44 -10.29 12.24 6.22
C SER A 44 -10.46 13.75 6.44
N ASP A 45 -10.93 14.14 7.61
CA ASP A 45 -11.02 15.55 8.01
C ASP A 45 -11.72 16.44 6.96
N ASN A 46 -12.85 15.99 6.43
CA ASN A 46 -13.61 16.67 5.36
C ASN A 46 -12.78 16.95 4.09
N THR A 47 -11.74 16.16 3.84
CA THR A 47 -10.86 16.32 2.69
C THR A 47 -10.81 15.02 1.90
N ILE A 48 -11.04 15.11 0.58
CA ILE A 48 -10.80 14.01 -0.36
C ILE A 48 -9.44 14.17 -1.00
N GLU A 49 -8.73 13.07 -1.15
CA GLU A 49 -7.55 12.95 -1.99
C GLU A 49 -7.82 11.89 -3.05
N ILE A 50 -7.59 12.24 -4.31
CA ILE A 50 -7.73 11.36 -5.46
C ILE A 50 -6.35 11.18 -6.05
N ILE A 51 -5.88 9.93 -6.14
CA ILE A 51 -4.59 9.59 -6.72
C ILE A 51 -4.83 8.72 -7.95
N MET A 52 -4.17 9.07 -9.04
CA MET A 52 -4.07 8.23 -10.23
C MET A 52 -2.61 7.78 -10.35
N PRO A 53 -2.29 6.56 -9.92
CA PRO A 53 -0.93 6.06 -9.90
C PRO A 53 -0.31 6.03 -11.29
N GLY A 54 0.94 6.47 -11.38
CA GLY A 54 1.75 6.40 -12.58
C GLY A 54 2.33 5.00 -12.79
N ARG A 55 3.01 4.81 -13.93
CA ARG A 55 3.59 3.51 -14.31
C ARG A 55 4.64 3.02 -13.31
N GLU A 56 5.47 3.91 -12.81
CA GLU A 56 6.53 3.58 -11.85
C GLU A 56 5.94 3.16 -10.50
N HIS A 57 4.91 3.85 -10.04
CA HIS A 57 4.17 3.53 -8.83
C HIS A 57 3.60 2.09 -8.90
N GLU A 58 2.86 1.78 -9.97
CA GLU A 58 2.29 0.45 -10.19
C GLU A 58 3.37 -0.64 -10.31
N PHE A 59 4.56 -0.29 -10.84
CA PHE A 59 5.68 -1.21 -10.87
C PHE A 59 6.14 -1.57 -9.44
N PHE A 60 6.46 -0.58 -8.60
CA PHE A 60 6.92 -0.84 -7.24
C PHE A 60 5.87 -1.54 -6.39
N LYS A 61 4.61 -1.10 -6.46
CA LYS A 61 3.49 -1.77 -5.82
C LYS A 61 3.47 -3.26 -6.14
N THR A 62 3.46 -3.61 -7.44
CA THR A 62 3.41 -5.00 -7.90
C THR A 62 4.62 -5.82 -7.44
N ILE A 63 5.82 -5.24 -7.46
CA ILE A 63 7.05 -5.92 -7.04
C ILE A 63 7.07 -6.16 -5.55
N ILE A 64 6.67 -5.18 -4.74
CA ILE A 64 6.59 -5.31 -3.28
C ILE A 64 5.63 -6.42 -2.91
N GLY A 65 4.42 -6.43 -3.49
CA GLY A 65 3.44 -7.48 -3.26
C GLY A 65 3.99 -8.87 -3.63
N MET A 66 4.52 -9.02 -4.84
CA MET A 66 5.13 -10.28 -5.30
C MET A 66 6.22 -10.81 -4.35
N LEU A 67 7.08 -9.94 -3.83
CA LEU A 67 8.19 -10.35 -2.97
C LEU A 67 7.73 -10.68 -1.54
N ILE A 68 6.72 -9.98 -1.00
CA ILE A 68 6.10 -10.35 0.29
C ILE A 68 5.43 -11.71 0.18
N GLU A 69 4.64 -11.94 -0.86
CA GLU A 69 3.98 -13.22 -1.10
C GLU A 69 4.99 -14.36 -1.29
N LEU A 70 6.09 -14.10 -2.02
CA LEU A 70 7.19 -15.06 -2.14
C LEU A 70 7.79 -15.39 -0.77
N PHE A 71 8.03 -14.37 0.08
CA PHE A 71 8.54 -14.60 1.44
C PHE A 71 7.58 -15.49 2.24
N CYS A 72 6.29 -15.19 2.22
CA CYS A 72 5.28 -15.98 2.93
C CYS A 72 5.24 -17.43 2.45
N LEU A 73 5.29 -17.65 1.13
CA LEU A 73 5.31 -18.99 0.55
C LEU A 73 6.56 -19.80 0.94
N GLU A 74 7.73 -19.17 0.93
CA GLU A 74 9.00 -19.85 1.28
C GLU A 74 9.14 -20.10 2.79
N THR A 75 8.44 -19.33 3.63
CA THR A 75 8.42 -19.49 5.08
C THR A 75 7.22 -20.27 5.60
N GLU A 76 6.40 -20.81 4.69
CA GLU A 76 5.16 -21.54 5.01
C GLU A 76 4.20 -20.70 5.88
N THR A 77 4.15 -19.39 5.62
CA THR A 77 3.31 -18.44 6.33
C THR A 77 1.97 -18.29 5.62
N GLU A 78 0.87 -18.51 6.32
CA GLU A 78 -0.47 -18.27 5.78
C GLU A 78 -0.76 -16.78 5.69
N PHE A 79 -1.23 -16.32 4.52
CA PHE A 79 -1.53 -14.92 4.26
C PHE A 79 -2.72 -14.74 3.34
N TYR A 80 -3.39 -13.60 3.46
CA TYR A 80 -4.55 -13.21 2.66
C TYR A 80 -4.31 -11.82 2.07
N PRO A 81 -4.01 -11.71 0.75
CA PRO A 81 -3.83 -10.42 0.12
C PRO A 81 -5.20 -9.75 -0.06
N LEU A 82 -5.33 -8.54 0.46
CA LEU A 82 -6.50 -7.69 0.28
C LEU A 82 -6.29 -6.64 -0.82
N GLY A 83 -5.03 -6.46 -1.24
CA GLY A 83 -4.64 -5.48 -2.26
C GLY A 83 -5.06 -4.07 -1.88
N SER A 84 -5.68 -3.37 -2.84
CA SER A 84 -6.15 -1.99 -2.66
C SER A 84 -7.62 -1.92 -2.20
N THR A 85 -8.11 -2.91 -1.46
CA THR A 85 -9.48 -2.89 -0.95
C THR A 85 -9.68 -1.70 -0.02
N THR A 86 -10.75 -0.93 -0.25
CA THR A 86 -11.11 0.20 0.60
C THR A 86 -11.30 -0.22 2.04
N GLN A 87 -10.58 0.45 2.93
CA GLN A 87 -10.75 0.36 4.38
C GLN A 87 -11.45 1.63 4.84
N GLU A 88 -12.56 1.51 5.56
CA GLU A 88 -13.29 2.70 5.99
C GLU A 88 -13.87 2.58 7.40
N ARG A 89 -14.00 3.73 8.05
CA ARG A 89 -14.86 3.95 9.21
C ARG A 89 -15.89 4.98 8.81
N GLU A 90 -17.15 4.59 8.79
CA GLU A 90 -18.26 5.40 8.31
C GLU A 90 -18.29 6.79 8.95
N GLY A 91 -18.43 7.81 8.14
CA GLY A 91 -18.49 9.22 8.57
C GLY A 91 -17.13 9.85 8.91
N GLU A 92 -16.05 9.08 8.98
CA GLU A 92 -14.76 9.53 9.52
C GLU A 92 -13.62 9.45 8.50
N VAL A 93 -13.34 8.25 7.98
CA VAL A 93 -12.16 7.99 7.16
C VAL A 93 -12.38 6.89 6.14
N ALA A 94 -11.78 7.04 4.98
CA ALA A 94 -11.63 5.99 3.98
C ALA A 94 -10.22 6.04 3.38
N VAL A 95 -9.60 4.86 3.21
CA VAL A 95 -8.28 4.70 2.57
C VAL A 95 -8.30 3.52 1.61
N GLU A 96 -7.53 3.62 0.53
CA GLU A 96 -7.24 2.55 -0.40
C GLU A 96 -5.73 2.36 -0.46
N PRO A 97 -5.14 1.51 0.41
CA PRO A 97 -3.71 1.25 0.42
C PRO A 97 -3.27 0.67 -0.92
N ASP A 98 -1.98 0.81 -1.27
CA ASP A 98 -1.48 0.18 -2.50
C ASP A 98 -1.51 -1.35 -2.39
N GLU A 99 -1.02 -1.88 -1.28
CA GLU A 99 -1.15 -3.30 -0.91
C GLU A 99 -1.55 -3.43 0.56
N SER A 100 -2.27 -4.49 0.88
CA SER A 100 -2.62 -4.82 2.27
C SER A 100 -2.80 -6.31 2.47
N TYR A 101 -2.49 -6.78 3.69
CA TYR A 101 -2.45 -8.20 4.02
C TYR A 101 -3.05 -8.49 5.40
N CYS A 102 -3.76 -9.62 5.50
CA CYS A 102 -3.96 -10.31 6.76
C CYS A 102 -3.01 -11.51 6.84
N PHE A 103 -2.52 -11.82 8.03
CA PHE A 103 -1.67 -12.99 8.28
C PHE A 103 -2.36 -13.96 9.25
N GLY A 104 -2.10 -15.27 9.02
CA GLY A 104 -2.70 -16.36 9.78
C GLY A 104 -4.16 -16.64 9.44
N GLU A 105 -5.02 -15.63 9.46
CA GLU A 105 -6.44 -15.75 9.13
C GLU A 105 -6.94 -14.48 8.39
N LEU A 106 -8.04 -14.64 7.64
CA LEU A 106 -8.71 -13.51 7.00
C LEU A 106 -9.46 -12.68 8.06
N LYS A 107 -9.16 -11.39 8.13
CA LYS A 107 -9.73 -10.42 9.08
C LYS A 107 -10.53 -9.34 8.34
N ASN A 108 -11.37 -8.63 9.05
CA ASN A 108 -12.10 -7.48 8.52
C ASN A 108 -11.19 -6.29 8.19
N ARG A 109 -10.03 -6.22 8.87
CA ARG A 109 -9.01 -5.19 8.66
C ARG A 109 -7.65 -5.85 8.46
N PRO A 110 -6.80 -5.30 7.59
CA PRO A 110 -5.47 -5.85 7.39
C PRO A 110 -4.58 -5.68 8.63
N ASP A 111 -3.62 -6.58 8.80
CA ASP A 111 -2.54 -6.44 9.76
C ASP A 111 -1.46 -5.48 9.26
N LEU A 112 -1.30 -5.43 7.93
CA LEU A 112 -0.31 -4.63 7.23
C LEU A 112 -0.97 -3.84 6.11
N ALA A 113 -0.69 -2.53 6.05
CA ALA A 113 -0.93 -1.70 4.88
C ALA A 113 0.41 -1.19 4.32
N ILE A 114 0.52 -1.13 2.99
CA ILE A 114 1.72 -0.66 2.30
C ILE A 114 1.36 0.45 1.34
N GLU A 115 2.14 1.53 1.37
CA GLU A 115 2.03 2.69 0.49
C GLU A 115 3.32 2.91 -0.29
N VAL A 116 3.21 3.10 -1.57
CA VAL A 116 4.31 3.53 -2.46
C VAL A 116 4.27 5.05 -2.60
N VAL A 117 5.33 5.72 -2.21
CA VAL A 117 5.42 7.19 -2.20
C VAL A 117 6.53 7.64 -3.13
N LEU A 118 6.18 8.06 -4.34
CA LEU A 118 7.16 8.51 -5.33
C LEU A 118 7.28 10.03 -5.41
N THR A 119 6.19 10.77 -5.18
CA THR A 119 6.14 12.23 -5.38
C THR A 119 5.73 13.01 -4.15
N SER A 120 4.73 12.55 -3.42
CA SER A 120 4.20 13.25 -2.25
C SER A 120 3.37 12.32 -1.38
N GLY A 121 3.33 12.63 -0.10
CA GLY A 121 2.67 11.81 0.92
C GLY A 121 3.73 11.13 1.80
N GLY A 122 3.30 10.24 2.67
CA GLY A 122 4.17 9.55 3.60
C GLY A 122 3.59 9.58 5.01
N PRO A 123 4.39 9.80 6.06
CA PRO A 123 3.93 9.72 7.45
C PRO A 123 2.77 10.65 7.83
N ASP A 124 2.56 11.73 7.08
CA ASP A 124 1.39 12.61 7.21
C ASP A 124 0.06 11.87 6.97
N LYS A 125 0.08 10.74 6.27
CA LYS A 125 -1.10 9.88 6.05
C LYS A 125 -1.40 8.93 7.21
N LEU A 126 -0.49 8.75 8.18
CA LEU A 126 -0.64 7.79 9.28
C LEU A 126 -1.89 8.03 10.13
N HIS A 127 -2.32 9.29 10.28
CA HIS A 127 -3.56 9.62 11.01
C HIS A 127 -4.78 8.88 10.46
N ARG A 128 -4.84 8.62 9.14
CA ARG A 128 -5.94 7.89 8.49
C ARG A 128 -5.93 6.42 8.88
N TYR A 129 -4.75 5.80 8.85
CA TYR A 129 -4.57 4.39 9.26
C TYR A 129 -4.79 4.20 10.76
N ARG A 130 -4.44 5.21 11.57
CA ARG A 130 -4.72 5.23 13.00
C ARG A 130 -6.22 5.15 13.29
N SER A 131 -7.04 5.95 12.62
CA SER A 131 -8.49 5.90 12.74
C SER A 131 -9.07 4.54 12.39
N LEU A 132 -8.38 3.76 11.56
CA LEU A 132 -8.75 2.40 11.18
C LEU A 132 -8.13 1.32 12.08
N GLU A 133 -7.25 1.71 13.01
CA GLU A 133 -6.56 0.79 13.91
C GLU A 133 -5.73 -0.28 13.17
N ILE A 134 -5.12 0.09 12.01
CA ILE A 134 -4.24 -0.81 11.28
C ILE A 134 -2.95 -0.99 12.08
N PRO A 135 -2.57 -2.25 12.43
CA PRO A 135 -1.43 -2.48 13.32
C PRO A 135 -0.10 -1.97 12.77
N GLU A 136 0.17 -2.18 11.48
CA GLU A 136 1.44 -1.81 10.89
C GLU A 136 1.25 -1.18 9.50
N VAL A 137 1.99 -0.07 9.23
CA VAL A 137 1.97 0.65 7.96
C VAL A 137 3.39 0.82 7.46
N TRP A 138 3.64 0.42 6.22
CA TRP A 138 4.93 0.57 5.56
C TRP A 138 4.84 1.58 4.42
N PHE A 139 5.82 2.46 4.35
CA PHE A 139 5.98 3.36 3.22
C PHE A 139 7.25 2.98 2.44
N TRP A 140 7.10 2.69 1.17
CA TRP A 140 8.20 2.62 0.23
C TRP A 140 8.47 4.02 -0.29
N ARG A 141 9.58 4.62 0.13
CA ARG A 141 9.96 5.98 -0.26
C ARG A 141 11.46 6.07 -0.46
N GLU A 142 11.89 6.76 -1.54
CA GLU A 142 13.31 7.01 -1.85
C GLU A 142 14.18 5.72 -1.87
N GLY A 143 13.58 4.61 -2.30
CA GLY A 143 14.28 3.33 -2.41
C GLY A 143 14.44 2.55 -1.11
N THR A 144 13.75 2.95 -0.03
CA THR A 144 13.79 2.31 1.29
C THR A 144 12.40 2.16 1.90
N PHE A 145 12.28 1.22 2.84
CA PHE A 145 11.08 1.06 3.66
C PHE A 145 11.18 1.89 4.93
N HIS A 146 10.09 2.58 5.24
CA HIS A 146 9.85 3.25 6.52
C HIS A 146 8.65 2.58 7.16
N LEU A 147 8.85 1.97 8.32
CA LEU A 147 7.84 1.17 9.01
C LEU A 147 7.31 1.90 10.22
N TYR A 148 6.01 1.75 10.43
CA TYR A 148 5.30 2.34 11.56
C TYR A 148 4.40 1.31 12.20
N HIS A 149 4.46 1.17 13.52
CA HIS A 149 3.61 0.27 14.30
C HIS A 149 2.73 1.06 15.25
N LEU A 150 1.45 0.71 15.32
CA LEU A 150 0.47 1.40 16.16
C LEU A 150 0.68 1.07 17.64
N ARG A 151 0.98 2.09 18.44
CA ARG A 151 1.15 2.02 19.90
C ARG A 151 0.03 2.81 20.60
N GLY A 152 -0.98 2.11 21.07
CA GLY A 152 -2.11 2.77 21.69
C GLY A 152 -2.81 3.75 20.72
N SER A 153 -2.54 5.04 20.86
CA SER A 153 -3.21 6.08 20.07
C SER A 153 -2.33 6.68 18.98
N ASP A 154 -1.09 6.22 18.77
CA ASP A 154 -0.21 6.81 17.76
C ASP A 154 0.74 5.79 17.14
N TYR A 155 1.33 6.14 15.99
CA TYR A 155 2.33 5.32 15.34
C TYR A 155 3.73 5.68 15.80
N GLU A 156 4.54 4.66 16.03
CA GLU A 156 5.97 4.77 16.30
C GLU A 156 6.77 4.18 15.13
N ASP A 157 7.88 4.83 14.79
CA ASP A 157 8.86 4.29 13.86
C ASP A 157 9.45 2.99 14.40
N ILE A 158 9.52 1.96 13.55
CA ILE A 158 10.16 0.69 13.86
C ILE A 158 11.18 0.32 12.78
N VAL A 159 12.23 -0.41 13.16
CA VAL A 159 13.32 -0.80 12.24
C VAL A 159 13.12 -2.18 11.62
N ARG A 160 12.15 -2.93 12.10
CA ARG A 160 11.74 -4.26 11.59
C ARG A 160 10.26 -4.47 11.86
N SER A 161 9.63 -5.34 11.09
CA SER A 161 8.23 -5.72 11.35
C SER A 161 8.07 -6.33 12.75
N GLU A 162 6.97 -5.98 13.39
CA GLU A 162 6.52 -6.60 14.64
C GLU A 162 5.35 -7.56 14.43
N ILE A 163 4.87 -7.68 13.18
CA ILE A 163 3.94 -8.74 12.79
C ILE A 163 4.70 -10.07 12.92
N PRO A 164 4.22 -11.03 13.75
CA PRO A 164 4.94 -12.27 14.04
C PRO A 164 5.37 -13.03 12.78
N GLU A 165 4.53 -13.04 11.77
CA GLU A 165 4.73 -13.69 10.49
C GLU A 165 5.83 -13.05 9.65
N LEU A 166 6.09 -11.76 9.84
CA LEU A 166 7.09 -10.99 9.09
C LEU A 166 8.36 -10.68 9.89
N ILE A 167 8.44 -11.10 11.16
CA ILE A 167 9.56 -10.74 12.06
C ILE A 167 10.92 -11.21 11.54
N LYS A 168 10.96 -12.25 10.71
CA LYS A 168 12.16 -12.80 10.08
C LYS A 168 12.53 -12.17 8.76
N LEU A 169 11.69 -11.27 8.23
CA LEU A 169 11.97 -10.60 6.97
C LEU A 169 13.12 -9.61 7.15
N ASP A 170 14.23 -9.87 6.46
CA ASP A 170 15.33 -8.91 6.34
C ASP A 170 14.92 -7.77 5.42
N LEU A 171 14.55 -6.63 6.01
CA LEU A 171 14.06 -5.46 5.27
C LEU A 171 15.12 -4.79 4.40
N GLU A 172 16.40 -4.89 4.78
CA GLU A 172 17.48 -4.35 3.96
C GLU A 172 17.66 -5.20 2.69
N LEU A 173 17.69 -6.52 2.83
CA LEU A 173 17.69 -7.43 1.70
C LEU A 173 16.43 -7.27 0.84
N PHE A 174 15.27 -7.15 1.47
CA PHE A 174 13.99 -6.97 0.80
C PHE A 174 13.99 -5.70 -0.06
N GLY A 175 14.38 -4.56 0.49
CA GLY A 175 14.49 -3.29 -0.23
C GLY A 175 15.47 -3.37 -1.41
N ARG A 176 16.63 -4.00 -1.22
CA ARG A 176 17.58 -4.26 -2.32
C ARG A 176 16.96 -5.10 -3.44
N CYS A 177 16.16 -6.12 -3.08
CA CYS A 177 15.47 -6.95 -4.06
C CYS A 177 14.39 -6.17 -4.81
N VAL A 178 13.65 -5.25 -4.14
CA VAL A 178 12.70 -4.35 -4.81
C VAL A 178 13.39 -3.51 -5.87
N LEU A 179 14.53 -2.90 -5.55
CA LEU A 179 15.32 -2.10 -6.51
C LEU A 179 15.91 -2.98 -7.63
N MET A 180 16.43 -4.16 -7.31
CA MET A 180 16.97 -5.12 -8.29
C MET A 180 15.93 -5.53 -9.33
N ALA A 181 14.66 -5.61 -8.94
CA ALA A 181 13.58 -6.00 -9.84
C ALA A 181 13.37 -5.01 -11.01
N GLN A 182 13.87 -3.78 -10.93
CA GLN A 182 13.86 -2.83 -12.04
C GLN A 182 14.68 -3.35 -13.23
N THR A 183 15.72 -4.14 -12.96
CA THR A 183 16.56 -4.79 -13.99
C THR A 183 16.11 -6.22 -14.24
N SER A 184 15.87 -7.01 -13.19
CA SER A 184 15.48 -8.42 -13.31
C SER A 184 14.63 -8.87 -12.13
N ARG A 185 13.34 -9.08 -12.37
CA ARG A 185 12.42 -9.65 -11.38
C ARG A 185 12.83 -11.07 -10.96
N LEU A 186 13.35 -11.84 -11.92
CA LEU A 186 13.79 -13.23 -11.65
C LEU A 186 14.98 -13.26 -10.70
N GLU A 187 15.98 -12.40 -10.90
CA GLU A 187 17.14 -12.34 -10.01
C GLU A 187 16.77 -11.76 -8.65
N ALA A 188 15.88 -10.78 -8.57
CA ALA A 188 15.33 -10.27 -7.31
C ALA A 188 14.67 -11.39 -6.49
N ALA A 189 13.79 -12.17 -7.10
CA ALA A 189 13.11 -13.29 -6.45
C ALA A 189 14.09 -14.38 -5.99
N LYS A 190 15.09 -14.75 -6.82
CA LYS A 190 16.12 -15.72 -6.44
C LYS A 190 16.99 -15.22 -5.28
N THR A 191 17.36 -13.95 -5.31
CA THR A 191 18.18 -13.32 -4.25
C THR A 191 17.44 -13.31 -2.93
N LEU A 192 16.17 -12.91 -2.93
CA LEU A 192 15.34 -12.93 -1.73
C LEU A 192 15.21 -14.35 -1.18
N ARG A 193 14.86 -15.33 -2.03
CA ARG A 193 14.75 -16.76 -1.65
C ARG A 193 16.03 -17.32 -1.03
N ASN A 194 17.18 -16.93 -1.54
CA ASN A 194 18.47 -17.39 -0.99
C ASN A 194 18.80 -16.79 0.39
N GLY A 195 18.21 -15.65 0.71
CA GLY A 195 18.36 -15.01 2.03
C GLY A 195 17.61 -15.72 3.16
N PHE A 196 16.74 -16.71 2.86
CA PHE A 196 15.99 -17.49 3.86
C PHE A 196 16.64 -18.83 4.17
N LYS A 197 17.71 -19.18 3.48
CA LYS A 197 18.49 -20.41 3.70
C LYS A 197 19.62 -20.15 4.67
#